data_9165afc605952f5d9551d59fcdbae493
#
_entry.id   9165afc605952f5d9551d59fcdbae493
#
_cell.length_a   1.000
_cell.length_b   1.000
_cell.length_c   1.000
_cell.angle_alpha   90.00
_cell.angle_beta   90.00
_cell.angle_gamma   90.00
#
_symmetry.space_group_name_H-M   'P 1'
#
loop_
_entity.id
_entity.type
_entity.pdbx_description
1 polymer ?
#
loop_
_entity_poly.entity_id
_entity_poly.type
_entity_poly.pdbx_seq_one_letter_code
_entity_poly.pdbx_strand_id
1 'polypeptide(L)'
;MKKSKLSLLLVFSLVLSMFLAACSGGGDKDTGKGKTEGNKNAGKEEQLADEQVLNVLESAEIPTMDSVMAEDVMGFTMLNATNEGLYRLDADQKVIPGVADGMPTYNDDKTVLTIKLRQDAKWSNGDPVTAHDFVYSWQRAINPDTASPYGPYFMMGKIKNATEISEGKAKLEDLGIKALDDYTLEITLVRALPYIESYITFQLFYPQNQKFVEAQGADYAKDAAHLLYNGPFKMTKWDGPTATEWVLEKNETYTNAKDVTLTKINFNVSKDPQASANAFTAGETDITPKLAQAAILSQYEGSDELLRYQEPSIWWLKMNEKNPALKNKNIRKAIALSVDKKALVDDVLANGSIEADFLVPKGFAFLDGKDFRDTAGQWSKTNKEEAKKYWDKGLAELGVKEVAFTYVGQDTETAKTTDAFIKDQLEKNLPGLKLTIESVPFKIRIARENKYEYDLLMGGWGPDYADPMTYMDLWITGGEQQHMDYSNPEFDKLIKAASEDLVDKPQERWKALQDAEKILLEDDAAIAPLYQRSVNLLINPKVKGFAHHAFGADYSYQWIKITK
;
A
#
# COMPACT_ATOMS: atom_id res chain seq x y z
N MET A 1 11.74 67.58 8.12
CA MET A 1 10.64 66.73 8.53
C MET A 1 9.30 67.22 7.97
N LYS A 2 9.04 67.12 6.66
CA LYS A 2 7.75 67.52 6.02
C LYS A 2 7.52 66.85 4.67
N LYS A 3 7.88 65.56 4.51
CA LYS A 3 7.62 64.78 3.24
C LYS A 3 6.92 63.44 3.43
N SER A 4 6.43 63.09 4.62
CA SER A 4 5.82 61.77 4.88
C SER A 4 4.28 61.75 4.97
N LYS A 5 3.62 62.90 4.92
CA LYS A 5 2.13 62.96 5.03
C LYS A 5 1.39 63.01 3.68
N LEU A 6 2.10 63.28 2.59
CA LEU A 6 1.46 63.35 1.25
C LEU A 6 1.36 61.97 0.57
N SER A 7 2.25 61.05 0.90
CA SER A 7 2.21 59.68 0.35
C SER A 7 1.06 58.81 0.95
N LEU A 8 0.67 59.10 2.19
CA LEU A 8 -0.40 58.33 2.85
C LEU A 8 -1.81 58.72 2.35
N LEU A 9 -1.98 59.97 1.88
CA LEU A 9 -3.25 60.44 1.33
C LEU A 9 -3.51 59.93 -0.10
N LEU A 10 -2.48 59.62 -0.87
CA LEU A 10 -2.60 59.06 -2.23
C LEU A 10 -2.94 57.59 -2.22
N VAL A 11 -2.51 56.83 -1.22
CA VAL A 11 -2.85 55.41 -1.07
C VAL A 11 -4.28 55.24 -0.58
N PHE A 12 -4.78 56.16 0.26
CA PHE A 12 -6.18 56.08 0.75
C PHE A 12 -7.20 56.50 -0.34
N SER A 13 -6.85 57.38 -1.27
CA SER A 13 -7.73 57.74 -2.39
C SER A 13 -7.85 56.65 -3.45
N LEU A 14 -6.83 55.78 -3.63
CA LEU A 14 -6.86 54.68 -4.58
C LEU A 14 -7.66 53.49 -4.06
N VAL A 15 -7.73 53.27 -2.75
CA VAL A 15 -8.53 52.20 -2.14
C VAL A 15 -10.01 52.57 -2.07
N LEU A 16 -10.34 53.86 -1.98
CA LEU A 16 -11.74 54.33 -1.90
C LEU A 16 -12.45 54.36 -3.28
N SER A 17 -11.70 54.38 -4.39
CA SER A 17 -12.27 54.39 -5.73
C SER A 17 -12.69 52.98 -6.23
N MET A 18 -12.31 51.91 -5.53
CA MET A 18 -12.71 50.54 -5.87
C MET A 18 -14.01 50.08 -5.19
N PHE A 19 -14.57 50.88 -4.26
CA PHE A 19 -15.82 50.49 -3.57
C PHE A 19 -17.09 51.22 -4.05
N LEU A 20 -17.00 52.07 -5.10
CA LEU A 20 -18.14 52.87 -5.60
C LEU A 20 -18.72 52.47 -6.96
N ALA A 21 -18.35 51.29 -7.49
CA ALA A 21 -18.86 50.80 -8.77
C ALA A 21 -19.91 49.64 -8.65
N ALA A 22 -20.50 49.45 -7.48
CA ALA A 22 -21.49 48.39 -7.28
C ALA A 22 -22.73 48.90 -6.53
N CYS A 23 -23.49 49.83 -7.13
CA CYS A 23 -24.89 50.08 -6.78
C CYS A 23 -25.51 51.13 -7.71
N SER A 24 -26.09 50.73 -8.82
CA SER A 24 -27.17 51.49 -9.47
C SER A 24 -27.91 50.62 -10.48
N GLY A 25 -29.19 50.47 -10.27
CA GLY A 25 -30.14 49.88 -11.24
C GLY A 25 -31.23 49.06 -10.60
N GLY A 26 -32.31 49.71 -10.20
CA GLY A 26 -33.45 49.11 -9.54
C GLY A 26 -34.53 48.52 -10.44
N GLY A 27 -35.30 47.62 -9.87
CA GLY A 27 -36.74 47.43 -10.04
C GLY A 27 -37.19 46.57 -11.21
N ASP A 28 -37.60 45.35 -11.06
CA ASP A 28 -38.99 44.95 -10.93
C ASP A 28 -39.16 43.41 -10.72
N LYS A 29 -40.27 43.05 -10.11
CA LYS A 29 -40.67 41.71 -9.73
C LYS A 29 -40.85 40.75 -10.88
N ASP A 30 -40.38 39.50 -10.85
CA ASP A 30 -41.31 38.36 -10.83
C ASP A 30 -40.61 37.01 -10.56
N THR A 31 -41.39 36.11 -10.01
CA THR A 31 -41.26 34.74 -9.55
C THR A 31 -40.31 33.74 -10.26
N GLY A 32 -39.52 32.99 -9.48
CA GLY A 32 -39.44 31.55 -9.63
C GLY A 32 -38.18 30.91 -10.25
N LYS A 33 -37.54 30.07 -9.47
CA LYS A 33 -36.58 29.02 -9.75
C LYS A 33 -35.08 29.35 -9.45
N GLY A 34 -34.64 28.78 -8.33
CA GLY A 34 -33.24 28.76 -7.97
C GLY A 34 -32.36 28.13 -9.07
N LYS A 35 -31.38 28.88 -9.48
CA LYS A 35 -30.18 28.39 -10.18
C LYS A 35 -29.01 28.62 -9.25
N THR A 36 -28.40 27.54 -8.82
CA THR A 36 -27.08 27.53 -8.20
C THR A 36 -26.09 28.12 -9.21
N GLU A 37 -25.52 29.28 -8.90
CA GLU A 37 -24.41 29.82 -9.67
C GLU A 37 -23.17 28.97 -9.42
N GLY A 38 -22.84 28.12 -10.38
CA GLY A 38 -21.60 27.41 -10.47
C GLY A 38 -20.43 28.39 -10.62
N ASN A 39 -19.42 28.16 -9.82
CA ASN A 39 -18.12 28.83 -9.85
C ASN A 39 -17.51 28.72 -11.26
N LYS A 40 -17.51 29.81 -12.03
CA LYS A 40 -16.87 29.88 -13.35
C LYS A 40 -15.36 30.11 -13.19
N ASN A 41 -14.64 29.09 -12.75
CA ASN A 41 -13.29 28.84 -13.20
C ASN A 41 -13.35 27.74 -14.27
N ALA A 42 -13.76 28.10 -15.47
CA ALA A 42 -13.58 27.27 -16.66
C ALA A 42 -12.05 27.26 -16.93
N GLY A 43 -11.35 26.26 -16.39
CA GLY A 43 -10.00 25.91 -16.82
C GLY A 43 -10.04 25.71 -18.34
N LYS A 44 -8.99 26.17 -19.04
CA LYS A 44 -8.75 25.80 -20.43
C LYS A 44 -8.87 24.27 -20.51
N GLU A 45 -9.73 23.73 -21.37
CA GLU A 45 -9.72 22.30 -21.68
C GLU A 45 -8.28 21.93 -22.07
N GLU A 46 -7.67 21.05 -21.30
CA GLU A 46 -6.33 20.54 -21.59
C GLU A 46 -6.40 19.81 -22.94
N GLN A 47 -5.67 20.30 -23.93
CA GLN A 47 -5.63 19.66 -25.24
C GLN A 47 -4.84 18.36 -25.15
N LEU A 48 -5.44 17.26 -25.53
CA LEU A 48 -4.78 15.97 -25.62
C LEU A 48 -3.69 15.99 -26.71
N ALA A 49 -2.61 15.28 -26.47
CA ALA A 49 -1.62 15.00 -27.51
C ALA A 49 -2.24 14.11 -28.60
N ASP A 50 -1.72 14.21 -29.82
CA ASP A 50 -2.23 13.43 -30.95
C ASP A 50 -1.90 11.92 -30.77
N GLU A 51 -0.80 11.61 -30.11
CA GLU A 51 -0.42 10.25 -29.73
C GLU A 51 -0.64 10.06 -28.22
N GLN A 52 -1.35 9.01 -27.85
CA GLN A 52 -1.64 8.62 -26.48
C GLN A 52 -0.80 7.39 -26.11
N VAL A 53 0.53 7.57 -26.14
CA VAL A 53 1.52 6.54 -25.83
C VAL A 53 2.30 6.97 -24.58
N LEU A 54 2.37 6.10 -23.59
CA LEU A 54 3.11 6.31 -22.34
C LEU A 54 4.35 5.42 -22.33
N ASN A 55 5.51 5.97 -21.93
CA ASN A 55 6.75 5.24 -21.75
C ASN A 55 7.10 5.22 -20.26
N VAL A 56 7.28 4.04 -19.69
CA VAL A 56 7.51 3.83 -18.24
C VAL A 56 8.79 3.03 -18.05
N LEU A 57 9.61 3.46 -17.09
CA LEU A 57 10.69 2.63 -16.56
C LEU A 57 10.24 1.98 -15.26
N GLU A 58 10.58 0.69 -15.13
CA GLU A 58 10.37 -0.07 -13.90
C GLU A 58 11.69 -0.60 -13.35
N SER A 59 11.75 -0.87 -12.04
CA SER A 59 12.97 -1.33 -11.39
C SER A 59 13.18 -2.84 -11.44
N ALA A 60 12.17 -3.60 -11.82
CA ALA A 60 12.18 -5.06 -11.83
C ALA A 60 11.33 -5.65 -12.95
N GLU A 61 11.61 -6.88 -13.29
CA GLU A 61 10.87 -7.74 -14.20
C GLU A 61 9.53 -8.16 -13.54
N ILE A 62 8.56 -8.65 -14.33
CA ILE A 62 7.28 -9.22 -13.85
C ILE A 62 7.51 -10.70 -13.51
N PRO A 63 7.44 -11.13 -12.23
CA PRO A 63 7.70 -12.52 -11.86
C PRO A 63 6.61 -13.49 -12.33
N THR A 64 5.35 -13.05 -12.34
CA THR A 64 4.21 -13.82 -12.83
C THR A 64 3.00 -12.92 -13.12
N MET A 65 2.17 -13.36 -14.07
CA MET A 65 0.86 -12.78 -14.38
C MET A 65 -0.30 -13.72 -13.98
N ASP A 66 -0.02 -14.80 -13.26
CA ASP A 66 -1.05 -15.61 -12.64
C ASP A 66 -1.50 -14.96 -11.33
N SER A 67 -2.74 -14.46 -11.28
CA SER A 67 -3.26 -13.71 -10.13
C SER A 67 -3.28 -14.48 -8.81
N VAL A 68 -3.38 -15.83 -8.85
CA VAL A 68 -3.35 -16.65 -7.64
C VAL A 68 -1.94 -17.04 -7.20
N MET A 69 -0.92 -16.79 -8.05
CA MET A 69 0.49 -17.08 -7.78
C MET A 69 1.32 -15.81 -7.55
N ALA A 70 0.78 -14.62 -7.86
CA ALA A 70 1.46 -13.35 -7.65
C ALA A 70 1.63 -13.06 -6.15
N GLU A 71 2.85 -12.62 -5.77
CA GLU A 71 3.22 -12.26 -4.39
C GLU A 71 4.04 -10.96 -4.31
N ASP A 72 4.08 -10.20 -5.40
CA ASP A 72 4.88 -8.98 -5.50
C ASP A 72 4.09 -7.83 -6.15
N VAL A 73 4.49 -6.60 -5.82
CA VAL A 73 3.80 -5.38 -6.24
C VAL A 73 3.85 -5.16 -7.75
N MET A 74 4.92 -5.62 -8.43
CA MET A 74 5.02 -5.50 -9.89
C MET A 74 3.95 -6.36 -10.57
N GLY A 75 3.82 -7.63 -10.16
CA GLY A 75 2.76 -8.53 -10.61
C GLY A 75 1.38 -7.94 -10.34
N PHE A 76 1.14 -7.43 -9.12
CA PHE A 76 -0.16 -6.81 -8.76
C PHE A 76 -0.47 -5.58 -9.61
N THR A 77 0.51 -4.72 -9.90
CA THR A 77 0.32 -3.52 -10.73
C THR A 77 -0.01 -3.88 -12.18
N MET A 78 0.65 -4.88 -12.74
CA MET A 78 0.34 -5.34 -14.10
C MET A 78 -0.99 -6.07 -14.17
N LEU A 79 -1.35 -6.87 -13.17
CA LEU A 79 -2.67 -7.49 -13.05
C LEU A 79 -3.78 -6.43 -12.94
N ASN A 80 -3.59 -5.36 -12.16
CA ASN A 80 -4.54 -4.25 -12.07
C ASN A 80 -4.69 -3.48 -13.39
N ALA A 81 -3.64 -3.42 -14.20
CA ALA A 81 -3.70 -2.78 -15.52
C ALA A 81 -4.41 -3.65 -16.57
N THR A 82 -4.35 -4.97 -16.45
CA THR A 82 -4.82 -5.89 -17.50
C THR A 82 -6.09 -6.64 -17.13
N ASN A 83 -6.43 -6.73 -15.85
CA ASN A 83 -7.60 -7.44 -15.35
C ASN A 83 -8.42 -6.55 -14.40
N GLU A 84 -9.65 -6.93 -14.15
CA GLU A 84 -10.56 -6.24 -13.24
C GLU A 84 -11.26 -7.25 -12.33
N GLY A 85 -11.22 -6.97 -11.01
CA GLY A 85 -11.91 -7.76 -9.99
C GLY A 85 -13.37 -7.33 -9.77
N LEU A 86 -13.99 -7.84 -8.69
CA LEU A 86 -15.34 -7.41 -8.29
C LEU A 86 -15.38 -5.91 -8.02
N TYR A 87 -14.40 -5.43 -7.28
CA TYR A 87 -14.20 -4.03 -6.92
C TYR A 87 -12.78 -3.60 -7.24
N ARG A 88 -12.56 -2.28 -7.24
CA ARG A 88 -11.27 -1.65 -7.49
C ARG A 88 -11.15 -0.36 -6.69
N LEU A 89 -9.97 0.20 -6.58
CA LEU A 89 -9.74 1.53 -6.04
C LEU A 89 -9.83 2.58 -7.15
N ASP A 90 -10.47 3.72 -6.86
CA ASP A 90 -10.37 4.91 -7.72
C ASP A 90 -9.11 5.74 -7.39
N ALA A 91 -8.94 6.88 -8.06
CA ALA A 91 -7.81 7.78 -7.84
C ALA A 91 -7.80 8.42 -6.43
N ASP A 92 -8.95 8.44 -5.74
CA ASP A 92 -9.10 8.94 -4.36
C ASP A 92 -9.00 7.83 -3.31
N GLN A 93 -8.58 6.62 -3.68
CA GLN A 93 -8.47 5.43 -2.84
C GLN A 93 -9.82 4.87 -2.35
N LYS A 94 -10.92 5.24 -3.00
CA LYS A 94 -12.24 4.72 -2.67
C LYS A 94 -12.51 3.42 -3.40
N VAL A 95 -13.17 2.49 -2.72
CA VAL A 95 -13.66 1.26 -3.34
C VAL A 95 -14.82 1.59 -4.26
N ILE A 96 -14.69 1.23 -5.53
CA ILE A 96 -15.73 1.38 -6.55
C ILE A 96 -15.99 0.04 -7.25
N PRO A 97 -17.19 -0.17 -7.82
CA PRO A 97 -17.48 -1.35 -8.61
C PRO A 97 -16.54 -1.50 -9.82
N GLY A 98 -16.04 -2.73 -10.02
CA GLY A 98 -15.36 -3.17 -11.23
C GLY A 98 -16.29 -4.02 -12.08
N VAL A 99 -16.16 -5.37 -12.00
CA VAL A 99 -17.10 -6.32 -12.61
C VAL A 99 -18.45 -6.36 -11.88
N ALA A 100 -18.50 -5.94 -10.61
CA ALA A 100 -19.76 -5.86 -9.86
C ALA A 100 -20.68 -4.77 -10.42
N ASP A 101 -22.00 -5.01 -10.38
CA ASP A 101 -23.06 -4.07 -10.67
C ASP A 101 -23.55 -3.43 -9.35
N GLY A 102 -22.73 -2.54 -8.79
CA GLY A 102 -22.96 -1.88 -7.50
C GLY A 102 -22.26 -2.54 -6.31
N MET A 103 -22.52 -1.98 -5.12
CA MET A 103 -21.96 -2.49 -3.87
C MET A 103 -22.70 -3.75 -3.40
N PRO A 104 -22.08 -4.60 -2.55
CA PRO A 104 -22.70 -5.84 -2.10
C PRO A 104 -23.92 -5.59 -1.22
N THR A 105 -24.86 -6.52 -1.21
CA THR A 105 -25.90 -6.61 -0.20
C THR A 105 -25.51 -7.65 0.84
N TYR A 106 -25.93 -7.43 2.10
CA TYR A 106 -25.55 -8.27 3.23
C TYR A 106 -26.78 -8.90 3.90
N ASN A 107 -26.61 -10.07 4.50
CA ASN A 107 -27.53 -10.57 5.49
C ASN A 107 -27.43 -9.78 6.83
N ASP A 108 -28.30 -10.09 7.79
CA ASP A 108 -28.42 -9.32 9.04
C ASP A 108 -27.14 -9.30 9.88
N ASP A 109 -26.37 -10.40 9.91
CA ASP A 109 -25.13 -10.54 10.68
C ASP A 109 -23.86 -10.22 9.87
N LYS A 110 -24.03 -9.75 8.62
CA LYS A 110 -22.97 -9.37 7.69
C LYS A 110 -21.95 -10.49 7.40
N THR A 111 -22.35 -11.74 7.53
CA THR A 111 -21.51 -12.89 7.21
C THR A 111 -21.73 -13.43 5.79
N VAL A 112 -22.79 -13.01 5.11
CA VAL A 112 -23.08 -13.37 3.71
C VAL A 112 -23.22 -12.10 2.88
N LEU A 113 -22.43 -12.05 1.80
CA LEU A 113 -22.47 -11.01 0.79
C LEU A 113 -23.11 -11.57 -0.48
N THR A 114 -24.05 -10.85 -1.05
CA THR A 114 -24.57 -11.12 -2.40
C THR A 114 -24.15 -9.99 -3.32
N ILE A 115 -23.48 -10.32 -4.41
CA ILE A 115 -22.91 -9.39 -5.38
C ILE A 115 -23.53 -9.67 -6.75
N LYS A 116 -24.16 -8.67 -7.35
CA LYS A 116 -24.58 -8.72 -8.75
C LYS A 116 -23.42 -8.36 -9.65
N LEU A 117 -23.31 -9.03 -10.79
CA LEU A 117 -22.28 -8.77 -11.79
C LEU A 117 -22.87 -8.08 -13.02
N ARG A 118 -22.06 -7.26 -13.66
CA ARG A 118 -22.39 -6.62 -14.94
C ARG A 118 -22.48 -7.69 -16.03
N GLN A 119 -23.52 -7.62 -16.85
CA GLN A 119 -23.74 -8.56 -17.94
C GLN A 119 -22.98 -8.21 -19.23
N ASP A 120 -22.37 -7.03 -19.28
CA ASP A 120 -21.59 -6.54 -20.43
C ASP A 120 -20.07 -6.72 -20.26
N ALA A 121 -19.62 -7.21 -19.09
CA ALA A 121 -18.21 -7.53 -18.85
C ALA A 121 -17.76 -8.71 -19.70
N LYS A 122 -16.60 -8.56 -20.38
CA LYS A 122 -16.08 -9.55 -21.32
C LYS A 122 -14.60 -9.77 -21.14
N TRP A 123 -14.20 -11.01 -21.38
CA TRP A 123 -12.82 -11.36 -21.63
C TRP A 123 -12.35 -10.86 -23.01
N SER A 124 -11.04 -10.72 -23.19
CA SER A 124 -10.44 -10.21 -24.45
C SER A 124 -10.65 -11.13 -25.65
N ASN A 125 -11.07 -12.39 -25.45
CA ASN A 125 -11.50 -13.31 -26.51
C ASN A 125 -12.99 -13.19 -26.84
N GLY A 126 -13.73 -12.33 -26.14
CA GLY A 126 -15.16 -12.09 -26.33
C GLY A 126 -16.09 -12.92 -25.43
N ASP A 127 -15.59 -13.91 -24.69
CA ASP A 127 -16.38 -14.67 -23.71
C ASP A 127 -16.91 -13.71 -22.60
N PRO A 128 -18.10 -13.97 -22.03
CA PRO A 128 -18.61 -13.20 -20.91
C PRO A 128 -17.75 -13.45 -19.65
N VAL A 129 -17.60 -12.46 -18.79
CA VAL A 129 -17.11 -12.65 -17.42
C VAL A 129 -18.29 -13.02 -16.54
N THR A 130 -18.21 -14.13 -15.84
CA THR A 130 -19.31 -14.68 -15.06
C THR A 130 -18.93 -14.95 -13.60
N ALA A 131 -19.91 -15.20 -12.75
CA ALA A 131 -19.71 -15.61 -11.36
C ALA A 131 -18.88 -16.91 -11.24
N HIS A 132 -18.95 -17.79 -12.23
CA HIS A 132 -18.17 -19.03 -12.28
C HIS A 132 -16.67 -18.78 -12.40
N ASP A 133 -16.25 -17.70 -13.08
CA ASP A 133 -14.83 -17.33 -13.20
C ASP A 133 -14.22 -16.92 -11.83
N PHE A 134 -15.02 -16.29 -10.98
CA PHE A 134 -14.63 -15.98 -9.60
C PHE A 134 -14.59 -17.23 -8.72
N VAL A 135 -15.60 -18.08 -8.78
CA VAL A 135 -15.63 -19.35 -8.02
C VAL A 135 -14.40 -20.18 -8.37
N TYR A 136 -14.10 -20.35 -9.64
CA TYR A 136 -12.93 -21.11 -10.10
C TYR A 136 -11.63 -20.53 -9.58
N SER A 137 -11.42 -19.21 -9.73
CA SER A 137 -10.20 -18.54 -9.30
C SER A 137 -9.98 -18.69 -7.79
N TRP A 138 -11.01 -18.48 -6.97
CA TRP A 138 -10.89 -18.56 -5.51
C TRP A 138 -10.67 -20.00 -5.03
N GLN A 139 -11.32 -20.96 -5.66
CA GLN A 139 -11.07 -22.39 -5.39
C GLN A 139 -9.63 -22.77 -5.76
N ARG A 140 -9.14 -22.27 -6.89
CA ARG A 140 -7.75 -22.47 -7.31
C ARG A 140 -6.75 -21.83 -6.33
N ALA A 141 -7.06 -20.63 -5.80
CA ALA A 141 -6.20 -19.93 -4.84
C ALA A 141 -6.05 -20.68 -3.50
N ILE A 142 -7.11 -21.36 -3.02
CA ILE A 142 -7.07 -22.09 -1.73
C ILE A 142 -6.68 -23.57 -1.90
N ASN A 143 -6.64 -24.07 -3.13
CA ASN A 143 -6.30 -25.46 -3.39
C ASN A 143 -4.84 -25.75 -2.99
N PRO A 144 -4.56 -26.69 -2.06
CA PRO A 144 -3.19 -27.06 -1.68
C PRO A 144 -2.30 -27.47 -2.86
N ASP A 145 -2.87 -28.09 -3.90
CA ASP A 145 -2.13 -28.50 -5.09
C ASP A 145 -1.67 -27.31 -5.94
N THR A 146 -2.31 -26.16 -5.84
CA THR A 146 -1.87 -24.91 -6.50
C THR A 146 -0.67 -24.30 -5.79
N ALA A 147 -0.54 -24.51 -4.48
CA ALA A 147 0.51 -23.95 -3.64
C ALA A 147 0.60 -22.42 -3.76
N SER A 148 -0.57 -21.75 -3.80
CA SER A 148 -0.64 -20.29 -3.84
C SER A 148 0.02 -19.69 -2.59
N PRO A 149 0.96 -18.73 -2.71
CA PRO A 149 1.61 -18.12 -1.56
C PRO A 149 0.66 -17.23 -0.76
N TYR A 150 -0.34 -16.62 -1.40
CA TYR A 150 -1.28 -15.68 -0.79
C TYR A 150 -2.68 -16.27 -0.53
N GLY A 151 -3.05 -17.38 -1.18
CA GLY A 151 -4.37 -18.01 -1.02
C GLY A 151 -4.69 -18.34 0.44
N PRO A 152 -3.87 -19.14 1.13
CA PRO A 152 -4.08 -19.45 2.55
C PRO A 152 -4.05 -18.20 3.43
N TYR A 153 -3.09 -17.30 3.26
CA TYR A 153 -2.95 -16.08 4.05
C TYR A 153 -4.20 -15.17 3.96
N PHE A 154 -4.72 -14.96 2.76
CA PHE A 154 -5.91 -14.14 2.58
C PHE A 154 -7.21 -14.85 2.96
N MET A 155 -7.35 -16.15 2.78
CA MET A 155 -8.67 -16.79 2.86
C MET A 155 -8.92 -17.54 4.18
N MET A 156 -7.90 -18.14 4.81
CA MET A 156 -8.06 -18.88 6.06
C MET A 156 -8.57 -17.99 7.19
N GLY A 157 -9.52 -18.50 7.98
CA GLY A 157 -10.15 -17.77 9.09
C GLY A 157 -11.02 -16.57 8.67
N LYS A 158 -11.18 -16.31 7.35
CA LYS A 158 -11.99 -15.22 6.80
C LYS A 158 -13.11 -15.75 5.89
N ILE A 159 -12.77 -16.55 4.91
CA ILE A 159 -13.74 -17.19 4.00
C ILE A 159 -14.13 -18.55 4.59
N LYS A 160 -15.44 -18.84 4.63
CA LYS A 160 -15.95 -20.11 5.19
C LYS A 160 -15.30 -21.31 4.53
N ASN A 161 -14.90 -22.29 5.32
CA ASN A 161 -14.23 -23.54 4.95
C ASN A 161 -12.85 -23.40 4.29
N ALA A 162 -12.30 -22.20 4.16
CA ALA A 162 -10.97 -22.02 3.54
C ALA A 162 -9.87 -22.71 4.35
N THR A 163 -9.92 -22.64 5.70
CA THR A 163 -8.96 -23.32 6.58
C THR A 163 -9.04 -24.84 6.41
N GLU A 164 -10.24 -25.40 6.44
CA GLU A 164 -10.47 -26.84 6.32
C GLU A 164 -10.03 -27.37 4.94
N ILE A 165 -10.22 -26.57 3.89
CA ILE A 165 -9.77 -26.93 2.53
C ILE A 165 -8.25 -26.91 2.46
N SER A 166 -7.62 -25.82 2.94
CA SER A 166 -6.15 -25.69 2.95
C SER A 166 -5.47 -26.82 3.72
N GLU A 167 -6.12 -27.32 4.79
CA GLU A 167 -5.64 -28.46 5.59
C GLU A 167 -6.03 -29.84 5.02
N GLY A 168 -6.70 -29.89 3.87
CA GLY A 168 -7.15 -31.14 3.23
C GLY A 168 -8.33 -31.84 3.93
N LYS A 169 -9.08 -31.12 4.78
CA LYS A 169 -10.21 -31.64 5.57
C LYS A 169 -11.59 -31.42 4.92
N ALA A 170 -11.66 -30.55 3.90
CA ALA A 170 -12.88 -30.26 3.15
C ALA A 170 -12.57 -30.22 1.65
N LYS A 171 -13.62 -30.28 0.80
CA LYS A 171 -13.48 -30.21 -0.64
C LYS A 171 -13.47 -28.76 -1.13
N LEU A 172 -12.93 -28.53 -2.32
CA LEU A 172 -12.90 -27.20 -2.95
C LEU A 172 -14.30 -26.60 -3.14
N GLU A 173 -15.28 -27.45 -3.46
CA GLU A 173 -16.67 -27.05 -3.67
C GLU A 173 -17.37 -26.56 -2.39
N ASP A 174 -16.80 -26.87 -1.21
CA ASP A 174 -17.32 -26.44 0.08
C ASP A 174 -16.88 -25.00 0.45
N LEU A 175 -15.98 -24.38 -0.34
CA LEU A 175 -15.53 -23.02 -0.12
C LEU A 175 -16.71 -22.04 -0.06
N GLY A 176 -16.64 -21.07 0.84
CA GLY A 176 -17.65 -20.03 1.05
C GLY A 176 -17.79 -19.05 -0.12
N ILE A 177 -17.84 -19.56 -1.36
CA ILE A 177 -18.14 -18.78 -2.56
C ILE A 177 -18.99 -19.61 -3.51
N LYS A 178 -20.06 -19.02 -4.06
CA LYS A 178 -20.99 -19.71 -4.98
C LYS A 178 -21.47 -18.78 -6.08
N ALA A 179 -21.56 -19.30 -7.30
CA ALA A 179 -22.38 -18.74 -8.36
C ALA A 179 -23.84 -19.17 -8.14
N LEU A 180 -24.73 -18.25 -7.81
CA LEU A 180 -26.17 -18.51 -7.72
C LEU A 180 -26.80 -18.57 -9.12
N ASP A 181 -26.29 -17.81 -10.03
CA ASP A 181 -26.49 -17.80 -11.47
C ASP A 181 -25.23 -17.21 -12.15
N ASP A 182 -25.22 -17.07 -13.48
CA ASP A 182 -24.06 -16.55 -14.22
C ASP A 182 -23.63 -15.13 -13.76
N TYR A 183 -24.53 -14.34 -13.18
CA TYR A 183 -24.29 -12.94 -12.81
C TYR A 183 -24.64 -12.61 -11.37
N THR A 184 -24.72 -13.63 -10.51
CA THR A 184 -24.94 -13.45 -9.06
C THR A 184 -23.97 -14.32 -8.29
N LEU A 185 -23.11 -13.66 -7.52
CA LEU A 185 -22.13 -14.28 -6.64
C LEU A 185 -22.58 -14.17 -5.20
N GLU A 186 -22.46 -15.26 -4.42
CA GLU A 186 -22.64 -15.29 -2.98
C GLU A 186 -21.30 -15.62 -2.31
N ILE A 187 -20.88 -14.80 -1.34
CA ILE A 187 -19.68 -15.03 -0.53
C ILE A 187 -20.10 -15.21 0.92
N THR A 188 -19.67 -16.29 1.56
CA THR A 188 -19.91 -16.57 2.98
C THR A 188 -18.60 -16.42 3.76
N LEU A 189 -18.61 -15.57 4.77
CA LEU A 189 -17.49 -15.31 5.67
C LEU A 189 -17.59 -16.17 6.92
N VAL A 190 -16.48 -16.39 7.61
CA VAL A 190 -16.43 -17.01 8.95
C VAL A 190 -17.06 -16.08 9.99
N ARG A 191 -16.88 -14.77 9.81
CA ARG A 191 -17.43 -13.69 10.64
C ARG A 191 -17.56 -12.42 9.81
N ALA A 192 -18.28 -11.43 10.30
CA ALA A 192 -18.32 -10.11 9.67
C ALA A 192 -16.92 -9.48 9.61
N LEU A 193 -16.55 -8.91 8.46
CA LEU A 193 -15.30 -8.20 8.24
C LEU A 193 -15.63 -6.77 7.82
N PRO A 194 -15.36 -5.75 8.66
CA PRO A 194 -15.70 -4.35 8.36
C PRO A 194 -15.00 -3.78 7.12
N TYR A 195 -13.94 -4.43 6.68
CA TYR A 195 -13.08 -4.03 5.56
C TYR A 195 -13.20 -4.94 4.33
N ILE A 196 -14.21 -5.82 4.29
CA ILE A 196 -14.32 -6.85 3.23
C ILE A 196 -14.34 -6.26 1.82
N GLU A 197 -14.96 -5.10 1.63
CA GLU A 197 -15.07 -4.47 0.32
C GLU A 197 -13.69 -4.05 -0.21
N SER A 198 -12.85 -3.44 0.63
CA SER A 198 -11.45 -3.13 0.26
C SER A 198 -10.59 -4.38 0.13
N TYR A 199 -10.85 -5.39 0.96
CA TYR A 199 -10.14 -6.66 0.95
C TYR A 199 -10.26 -7.41 -0.37
N ILE A 200 -11.46 -7.48 -0.93
CA ILE A 200 -11.71 -8.17 -2.19
C ILE A 200 -11.40 -7.33 -3.45
N THR A 201 -10.79 -6.14 -3.29
CA THR A 201 -10.15 -5.44 -4.40
C THR A 201 -8.79 -6.03 -4.76
N PHE A 202 -8.19 -6.83 -3.86
CA PHE A 202 -6.87 -7.39 -4.03
C PHE A 202 -6.80 -8.38 -5.18
N GLN A 203 -5.69 -8.40 -5.92
CA GLN A 203 -5.53 -9.13 -7.17
C GLN A 203 -5.71 -10.65 -7.05
N LEU A 204 -5.47 -11.23 -5.88
CA LEU A 204 -5.76 -12.63 -5.60
C LEU A 204 -7.22 -13.02 -5.91
N PHE A 205 -8.14 -12.09 -5.66
CA PHE A 205 -9.59 -12.28 -5.81
C PHE A 205 -10.12 -12.00 -7.23
N TYR A 206 -9.24 -11.74 -8.18
CA TYR A 206 -9.62 -11.49 -9.57
C TYR A 206 -10.15 -12.76 -10.24
N PRO A 207 -11.07 -12.64 -11.22
CA PRO A 207 -11.61 -13.80 -11.92
C PRO A 207 -10.57 -14.45 -12.81
N GLN A 208 -10.71 -15.76 -13.05
CA GLN A 208 -9.95 -16.50 -14.05
C GLN A 208 -10.91 -17.32 -14.92
N ASN A 209 -10.77 -17.23 -16.25
CA ASN A 209 -11.58 -18.01 -17.17
C ASN A 209 -11.16 -19.48 -17.12
N GLN A 210 -11.96 -20.32 -16.46
CA GLN A 210 -11.64 -21.74 -16.24
C GLN A 210 -11.26 -22.45 -17.53
N LYS A 211 -12.10 -22.31 -18.56
CA LYS A 211 -11.89 -22.98 -19.86
C LYS A 211 -10.54 -22.61 -20.47
N PHE A 212 -10.17 -21.35 -20.38
CA PHE A 212 -8.89 -20.87 -20.90
C PHE A 212 -7.71 -21.40 -20.06
N VAL A 213 -7.77 -21.25 -18.74
CA VAL A 213 -6.69 -21.71 -17.82
C VAL A 213 -6.43 -23.20 -17.99
N GLU A 214 -7.49 -24.02 -18.00
CA GLU A 214 -7.37 -25.48 -18.19
C GLU A 214 -6.83 -25.85 -19.57
N ALA A 215 -7.22 -25.12 -20.62
CA ALA A 215 -6.71 -25.35 -21.97
C ALA A 215 -5.21 -24.99 -22.10
N GLN A 216 -4.74 -23.98 -21.38
CA GLN A 216 -3.30 -23.64 -21.35
C GLN A 216 -2.50 -24.60 -20.45
N GLY A 217 -3.11 -25.16 -19.42
CA GLY A 217 -2.45 -26.08 -18.49
C GLY A 217 -1.17 -25.46 -17.88
N ALA A 218 -0.02 -26.13 -18.07
CA ALA A 218 1.26 -25.67 -17.55
C ALA A 218 1.84 -24.43 -18.26
N ASP A 219 1.28 -24.04 -19.39
CA ASP A 219 1.70 -22.85 -20.12
C ASP A 219 0.93 -21.58 -19.71
N TYR A 220 -0.11 -21.71 -18.86
CA TYR A 220 -0.86 -20.56 -18.36
C TYR A 220 0.06 -19.53 -17.70
N ALA A 221 -0.11 -18.26 -18.06
CA ALA A 221 0.66 -17.12 -17.57
C ALA A 221 2.20 -17.18 -17.81
N LYS A 222 2.65 -17.95 -18.77
CA LYS A 222 4.06 -18.12 -19.10
C LYS A 222 4.61 -16.94 -19.95
N ASP A 223 3.77 -16.39 -20.78
CA ASP A 223 4.02 -15.22 -21.63
C ASP A 223 2.69 -14.56 -22.04
N ALA A 224 2.77 -13.48 -22.84
CA ALA A 224 1.59 -12.71 -23.28
C ALA A 224 0.59 -13.53 -24.10
N ALA A 225 1.01 -14.57 -24.83
CA ALA A 225 0.13 -15.40 -25.64
C ALA A 225 -0.71 -16.38 -24.81
N HIS A 226 -0.28 -16.66 -23.58
CA HIS A 226 -0.94 -17.60 -22.67
C HIS A 226 -1.69 -16.88 -21.54
N LEU A 227 -2.23 -15.69 -21.84
CA LEU A 227 -3.00 -14.86 -20.91
C LEU A 227 -4.33 -14.43 -21.53
N LEU A 228 -5.31 -14.16 -20.69
CA LEU A 228 -6.60 -13.62 -21.06
C LEU A 228 -6.92 -12.42 -20.14
N TYR A 229 -7.53 -11.38 -20.68
CA TYR A 229 -7.68 -10.10 -20.03
C TYR A 229 -9.14 -9.67 -19.98
N ASN A 230 -9.57 -9.04 -18.89
CA ASN A 230 -10.89 -8.41 -18.76
C ASN A 230 -10.82 -6.96 -18.27
N GLY A 231 -9.62 -6.39 -18.17
CA GLY A 231 -9.35 -5.03 -17.72
C GLY A 231 -9.08 -4.04 -18.85
N PRO A 232 -8.63 -2.82 -18.49
CA PRO A 232 -8.48 -1.69 -19.44
C PRO A 232 -7.44 -1.90 -20.54
N PHE A 233 -6.40 -2.71 -20.27
CA PHE A 233 -5.35 -3.03 -21.22
C PHE A 233 -5.20 -4.54 -21.41
N LYS A 234 -4.53 -4.92 -22.49
CA LYS A 234 -4.05 -6.29 -22.74
C LYS A 234 -2.55 -6.24 -23.00
N MET A 235 -1.84 -7.21 -22.51
CA MET A 235 -0.40 -7.36 -22.74
C MET A 235 -0.19 -7.97 -24.12
N THR A 236 0.44 -7.21 -25.03
CA THR A 236 0.67 -7.65 -26.41
C THR A 236 2.11 -8.10 -26.65
N LYS A 237 3.01 -7.78 -25.74
CA LYS A 237 4.41 -8.24 -25.71
C LYS A 237 4.82 -8.49 -24.27
N TRP A 238 5.23 -9.67 -23.98
CA TRP A 238 5.91 -10.09 -22.74
C TRP A 238 6.37 -11.54 -22.93
N ASP A 239 7.66 -11.76 -22.88
CA ASP A 239 8.30 -13.06 -23.15
C ASP A 239 8.55 -13.86 -21.85
N GLY A 240 7.79 -13.56 -20.77
CA GLY A 240 7.85 -14.27 -19.52
C GLY A 240 8.69 -13.58 -18.42
N PRO A 241 8.91 -14.26 -17.27
CA PRO A 241 9.43 -13.66 -16.04
C PRO A 241 10.82 -13.04 -16.08
N THR A 242 11.57 -13.28 -17.15
CA THR A 242 12.91 -12.70 -17.35
C THR A 242 12.94 -11.57 -18.37
N ALA A 243 11.76 -11.22 -18.93
CA ALA A 243 11.65 -10.14 -19.91
C ALA A 243 11.94 -8.79 -19.24
N THR A 244 12.81 -8.01 -19.86
CA THR A 244 13.17 -6.66 -19.43
C THR A 244 12.36 -5.56 -20.14
N GLU A 245 11.43 -5.95 -21.01
CA GLU A 245 10.50 -5.07 -21.69
C GLU A 245 9.15 -5.75 -21.88
N TRP A 246 8.07 -4.96 -21.82
CA TRP A 246 6.72 -5.42 -22.17
C TRP A 246 5.86 -4.26 -22.67
N VAL A 247 4.75 -4.61 -23.32
CA VAL A 247 3.86 -3.64 -23.94
C VAL A 247 2.42 -3.95 -23.55
N LEU A 248 1.72 -2.95 -23.07
CA LEU A 248 0.26 -2.97 -22.92
C LEU A 248 -0.38 -2.15 -24.03
N GLU A 249 -1.46 -2.66 -24.60
CA GLU A 249 -2.31 -1.93 -25.55
C GLU A 249 -3.74 -1.87 -25.00
N LYS A 250 -4.46 -0.82 -25.36
CA LYS A 250 -5.85 -0.65 -24.97
C LYS A 250 -6.69 -1.88 -25.31
N ASN A 251 -7.48 -2.33 -24.37
CA ASN A 251 -8.40 -3.45 -24.54
C ASN A 251 -9.77 -2.93 -25.01
N GLU A 252 -10.07 -3.01 -26.30
CA GLU A 252 -11.32 -2.53 -26.87
C GLU A 252 -12.55 -3.36 -26.44
N THR A 253 -12.34 -4.57 -25.86
CA THR A 253 -13.44 -5.38 -25.31
C THR A 253 -13.75 -5.03 -23.85
N TYR A 254 -12.93 -4.21 -23.21
CA TYR A 254 -13.16 -3.74 -21.84
C TYR A 254 -14.44 -2.91 -21.77
N THR A 255 -15.27 -3.18 -20.78
CA THR A 255 -16.59 -2.56 -20.63
C THR A 255 -16.52 -1.02 -20.60
N ASN A 256 -15.51 -0.46 -19.95
CA ASN A 256 -15.29 0.98 -19.84
C ASN A 256 -14.19 1.48 -20.80
N ALA A 257 -13.94 0.80 -21.93
CA ALA A 257 -12.89 1.16 -22.89
C ALA A 257 -12.97 2.63 -23.37
N LYS A 258 -14.18 3.20 -23.46
CA LYS A 258 -14.40 4.62 -23.83
C LYS A 258 -13.73 5.61 -22.86
N ASP A 259 -13.52 5.21 -21.61
CA ASP A 259 -12.94 6.05 -20.55
C ASP A 259 -11.40 5.89 -20.48
N VAL A 260 -10.83 4.98 -21.26
CA VAL A 260 -9.38 4.76 -21.38
C VAL A 260 -8.86 5.57 -22.56
N THR A 261 -8.01 6.56 -22.27
CA THR A 261 -7.45 7.47 -23.30
C THR A 261 -6.17 6.92 -23.91
N LEU A 262 -5.28 6.34 -23.09
CA LEU A 262 -4.04 5.74 -23.59
C LEU A 262 -4.33 4.61 -24.58
N THR A 263 -3.59 4.60 -25.69
CA THR A 263 -3.66 3.53 -26.69
C THR A 263 -2.59 2.48 -26.46
N LYS A 264 -1.46 2.87 -25.84
CA LYS A 264 -0.30 2.01 -25.62
C LYS A 264 0.54 2.45 -24.44
N ILE A 265 1.12 1.49 -23.73
CA ILE A 265 2.12 1.72 -22.68
C ILE A 265 3.32 0.82 -22.97
N ASN A 266 4.49 1.43 -23.10
CA ASN A 266 5.76 0.72 -23.24
C ASN A 266 6.46 0.70 -21.89
N PHE A 267 6.92 -0.48 -21.45
CA PHE A 267 7.68 -0.65 -20.22
C PHE A 267 9.07 -1.17 -20.53
N ASN A 268 10.06 -0.62 -19.83
CA ASN A 268 11.45 -1.11 -19.86
C ASN A 268 11.98 -1.18 -18.43
N VAL A 269 12.84 -2.18 -18.15
CA VAL A 269 13.49 -2.33 -16.84
C VAL A 269 14.77 -1.50 -16.80
N SER A 270 14.87 -0.64 -15.79
CA SER A 270 16.06 0.13 -15.45
C SER A 270 16.39 -0.04 -13.97
N LYS A 271 17.50 -0.73 -13.67
CA LYS A 271 17.93 -1.03 -12.30
C LYS A 271 18.86 0.04 -11.71
N ASP A 272 19.32 0.97 -12.55
CA ASP A 272 20.18 2.09 -12.14
C ASP A 272 19.35 3.38 -12.01
N PRO A 273 19.20 3.94 -10.79
CA PRO A 273 18.43 5.15 -10.58
C PRO A 273 18.97 6.38 -11.33
N GLN A 274 20.30 6.49 -11.51
CA GLN A 274 20.88 7.61 -12.25
C GLN A 274 20.61 7.48 -13.75
N ALA A 275 20.70 6.26 -14.30
CA ALA A 275 20.33 6.01 -15.69
C ALA A 275 18.83 6.32 -15.93
N SER A 276 17.96 5.96 -14.98
CA SER A 276 16.52 6.29 -15.04
C SER A 276 16.26 7.80 -15.05
N ALA A 277 16.93 8.56 -14.17
CA ALA A 277 16.83 10.01 -14.14
C ALA A 277 17.37 10.67 -15.42
N ASN A 278 18.47 10.14 -16.00
CA ASN A 278 19.03 10.63 -17.25
C ASN A 278 18.09 10.37 -18.44
N ALA A 279 17.48 9.19 -18.52
CA ALA A 279 16.49 8.85 -19.55
C ALA A 279 15.27 9.76 -19.47
N PHE A 280 14.81 10.07 -18.25
CA PHE A 280 13.72 11.03 -18.02
C PHE A 280 14.10 12.43 -18.53
N THR A 281 15.27 12.95 -18.16
CA THR A 281 15.76 14.26 -18.63
C THR A 281 15.93 14.31 -20.14
N ALA A 282 16.29 13.20 -20.77
CA ALA A 282 16.40 13.08 -22.24
C ALA A 282 15.03 12.96 -22.93
N GLY A 283 13.93 12.80 -22.20
CA GLY A 283 12.59 12.60 -22.74
C GLY A 283 12.36 11.20 -23.33
N GLU A 284 13.17 10.21 -22.93
CA GLU A 284 13.07 8.82 -23.38
C GLU A 284 12.02 8.04 -22.57
N THR A 285 11.66 8.55 -21.39
CA THR A 285 10.61 7.98 -20.53
C THR A 285 9.75 9.08 -19.94
N ASP A 286 8.49 8.78 -19.66
CA ASP A 286 7.51 9.69 -19.05
C ASP A 286 7.39 9.48 -17.53
N ILE A 287 7.69 8.28 -17.03
CA ILE A 287 7.63 7.94 -15.61
C ILE A 287 8.87 7.11 -15.26
N THR A 288 9.55 7.47 -14.16
CA THR A 288 10.70 6.72 -13.63
C THR A 288 10.24 5.63 -12.63
N PRO A 289 11.09 4.66 -12.29
CA PRO A 289 10.91 3.85 -11.09
C PRO A 289 10.90 4.73 -9.83
N LYS A 290 10.50 4.14 -8.68
CA LYS A 290 10.62 4.79 -7.36
C LYS A 290 12.09 5.15 -7.08
N LEU A 291 12.37 6.45 -6.88
CA LEU A 291 13.70 6.98 -6.60
C LEU A 291 13.86 7.26 -5.11
N ALA A 292 15.00 6.88 -4.54
CA ALA A 292 15.30 7.10 -3.12
C ALA A 292 16.59 7.92 -2.88
N GLN A 293 17.40 8.16 -3.91
CA GLN A 293 18.71 8.78 -3.80
C GLN A 293 18.59 10.31 -3.65
N ALA A 294 18.96 10.84 -2.48
CA ALA A 294 18.88 12.26 -2.17
C ALA A 294 19.60 13.15 -3.21
N ALA A 295 20.75 12.69 -3.74
CA ALA A 295 21.51 13.42 -4.75
C ALA A 295 20.75 13.58 -6.08
N ILE A 296 19.90 12.60 -6.46
CA ILE A 296 19.04 12.71 -7.63
C ILE A 296 17.85 13.61 -7.30
N LEU A 297 17.15 13.34 -6.20
CA LEU A 297 15.94 14.05 -5.82
C LEU A 297 16.16 15.56 -5.62
N SER A 298 17.32 15.94 -5.09
CA SER A 298 17.68 17.37 -4.89
C SER A 298 17.72 18.17 -6.20
N GLN A 299 17.94 17.53 -7.36
CA GLN A 299 17.97 18.20 -8.66
C GLN A 299 16.57 18.59 -9.14
N TYR A 300 15.52 17.92 -8.61
CA TYR A 300 14.13 18.13 -9.00
C TYR A 300 13.30 18.76 -7.86
N GLU A 301 13.93 19.14 -6.74
CA GLU A 301 13.21 19.72 -5.61
C GLU A 301 12.50 21.02 -6.00
N GLY A 302 11.18 21.07 -5.77
CA GLY A 302 10.33 22.19 -6.19
C GLY A 302 9.94 22.18 -7.69
N SER A 303 10.34 21.17 -8.46
CA SER A 303 9.87 20.97 -9.83
C SER A 303 8.50 20.28 -9.87
N ASP A 304 7.66 20.63 -10.84
CA ASP A 304 6.40 19.95 -11.14
C ASP A 304 6.61 18.51 -11.67
N GLU A 305 7.86 18.15 -11.97
CA GLU A 305 8.24 16.81 -12.42
C GLU A 305 8.38 15.82 -11.27
N LEU A 306 8.63 16.29 -10.04
CA LEU A 306 8.80 15.44 -8.86
C LEU A 306 7.46 15.20 -8.17
N LEU A 307 6.89 14.02 -8.35
CA LEU A 307 5.80 13.52 -7.52
C LEU A 307 6.38 12.90 -6.25
N ARG A 308 5.98 13.45 -5.08
CA ARG A 308 6.33 12.91 -3.77
C ARG A 308 5.08 12.69 -2.94
N TYR A 309 4.94 11.51 -2.32
CA TYR A 309 3.84 11.21 -1.41
C TYR A 309 4.30 10.27 -0.29
N GLN A 310 3.57 10.31 0.84
CA GLN A 310 3.79 9.36 1.93
C GLN A 310 3.10 8.04 1.58
N GLU A 311 3.89 6.99 1.46
CA GLU A 311 3.36 5.63 1.33
C GLU A 311 2.90 5.15 2.71
N PRO A 312 1.79 4.41 2.82
CA PRO A 312 1.37 3.85 4.10
C PRO A 312 2.21 2.60 4.45
N SER A 313 3.52 2.73 4.44
CA SER A 313 4.43 1.67 4.87
C SER A 313 5.31 2.15 6.01
N ILE A 314 5.39 1.33 7.06
CA ILE A 314 6.20 1.59 8.25
C ILE A 314 7.39 0.65 8.26
N TRP A 315 8.53 1.20 8.58
CA TRP A 315 9.78 0.47 8.75
C TRP A 315 10.22 0.49 10.19
N TRP A 316 10.68 -0.66 10.71
CA TRP A 316 11.01 -0.88 12.11
C TRP A 316 12.21 -1.81 12.29
N LEU A 317 12.83 -1.74 13.49
CA LEU A 317 13.68 -2.83 13.99
C LEU A 317 12.79 -3.89 14.63
N LYS A 318 12.91 -5.12 14.15
CA LYS A 318 12.35 -6.33 14.75
C LYS A 318 13.38 -6.90 15.73
N MET A 319 12.93 -7.29 16.92
CA MET A 319 13.76 -7.78 18.01
C MET A 319 13.35 -9.21 18.39
N ASN A 320 14.21 -10.19 18.11
CA ASN A 320 13.90 -11.61 18.32
C ASN A 320 13.94 -11.99 19.80
N GLU A 321 12.76 -12.22 20.40
CA GLU A 321 12.63 -12.56 21.81
C GLU A 321 13.08 -14.00 22.17
N LYS A 322 13.45 -14.84 21.17
CA LYS A 322 14.19 -16.09 21.42
C LYS A 322 15.60 -15.84 21.98
N ASN A 323 16.18 -14.67 21.67
CA ASN A 323 17.42 -14.24 22.30
C ASN A 323 17.15 -13.83 23.76
N PRO A 324 17.81 -14.44 24.78
CA PRO A 324 17.56 -14.15 26.19
C PRO A 324 17.71 -12.67 26.57
N ALA A 325 18.63 -11.94 25.95
CA ALA A 325 18.81 -10.51 26.22
C ALA A 325 17.65 -9.69 25.63
N LEU A 326 17.18 -10.02 24.44
CA LEU A 326 16.04 -9.35 23.80
C LEU A 326 14.68 -9.76 24.40
N LYS A 327 14.62 -10.88 25.12
CA LYS A 327 13.44 -11.21 25.93
C LYS A 327 13.26 -10.24 27.10
N ASN A 328 14.32 -9.55 27.53
CA ASN A 328 14.24 -8.52 28.57
C ASN A 328 13.65 -7.23 27.99
N LYS A 329 12.48 -6.85 28.49
CA LYS A 329 11.74 -5.66 28.06
C LYS A 329 12.53 -4.35 28.21
N ASN A 330 13.37 -4.21 29.23
CA ASN A 330 14.17 -3.01 29.43
C ASN A 330 15.26 -2.88 28.35
N ILE A 331 15.84 -3.98 27.88
CA ILE A 331 16.76 -3.99 26.73
C ILE A 331 16.03 -3.52 25.45
N ARG A 332 14.83 -4.05 25.17
CA ARG A 332 14.06 -3.64 23.99
C ARG A 332 13.65 -2.16 24.06
N LYS A 333 13.18 -1.69 25.21
CA LYS A 333 12.86 -0.26 25.42
C LYS A 333 14.06 0.65 25.16
N ALA A 334 15.23 0.24 25.64
CA ALA A 334 16.46 0.99 25.41
C ALA A 334 16.79 1.09 23.91
N ILE A 335 16.69 -0.02 23.19
CA ILE A 335 16.91 -0.05 21.72
C ILE A 335 15.90 0.87 21.01
N ALA A 336 14.60 0.74 21.32
CA ALA A 336 13.53 1.48 20.67
C ALA A 336 13.64 3.01 20.84
N LEU A 337 14.15 3.48 21.99
CA LEU A 337 14.24 4.91 22.32
C LEU A 337 15.59 5.55 21.95
N SER A 338 16.60 4.77 21.53
CA SER A 338 17.97 5.27 21.39
C SER A 338 18.33 5.78 20.00
N VAL A 339 17.59 5.39 18.94
CA VAL A 339 17.84 5.83 17.55
C VAL A 339 17.28 7.23 17.33
N ASP A 340 18.10 8.13 16.79
CA ASP A 340 17.68 9.47 16.35
C ASP A 340 16.93 9.37 15.03
N LYS A 341 15.62 9.19 15.12
CA LYS A 341 14.74 8.98 13.95
C LYS A 341 14.69 10.21 13.06
N LYS A 342 14.76 11.41 13.67
CA LYS A 342 14.78 12.66 12.90
C LYS A 342 16.04 12.74 12.03
N ALA A 343 17.21 12.50 12.61
CA ALA A 343 18.46 12.46 11.85
C ALA A 343 18.45 11.34 10.79
N LEU A 344 17.82 10.21 11.08
CA LEU A 344 17.65 9.13 10.10
C LEU A 344 16.87 9.60 8.85
N VAL A 345 15.73 10.28 9.03
CA VAL A 345 14.90 10.70 7.89
C VAL A 345 15.42 11.94 7.19
N ASP A 346 15.98 12.91 7.93
CA ASP A 346 16.43 14.20 7.37
C ASP A 346 17.81 14.10 6.73
N ASP A 347 18.76 13.39 7.38
CA ASP A 347 20.18 13.42 6.99
C ASP A 347 20.62 12.14 6.25
N VAL A 348 20.06 10.97 6.59
CA VAL A 348 20.48 9.70 6.02
C VAL A 348 19.61 9.32 4.83
N LEU A 349 18.29 9.28 5.00
CA LEU A 349 17.35 8.97 3.91
C LEU A 349 17.19 10.19 2.99
N ALA A 350 16.95 11.37 3.55
CA ALA A 350 16.81 12.65 2.85
C ALA A 350 15.92 12.58 1.59
N ASN A 351 14.87 11.77 1.66
CA ASN A 351 14.00 11.45 0.53
C ASN A 351 12.52 11.80 0.79
N GLY A 352 12.23 12.55 1.88
CA GLY A 352 10.90 12.94 2.29
C GLY A 352 10.18 11.93 3.19
N SER A 353 10.82 10.81 3.58
CA SER A 353 10.32 9.93 4.64
C SER A 353 10.15 10.70 5.95
N ILE A 354 9.20 10.32 6.78
CA ILE A 354 8.95 10.97 8.07
C ILE A 354 9.25 10.01 9.22
N GLU A 355 9.69 10.55 10.37
CA GLU A 355 9.90 9.76 11.58
C GLU A 355 8.60 9.08 12.02
N ALA A 356 8.68 7.82 12.45
CA ALA A 356 7.56 7.06 12.96
C ALA A 356 7.77 6.68 14.42
N ASP A 357 6.84 7.16 15.27
CA ASP A 357 6.70 6.78 16.67
C ASP A 357 5.47 5.90 16.88
N PHE A 358 4.99 5.29 15.80
CA PHE A 358 3.71 4.60 15.66
C PHE A 358 3.84 3.43 14.68
N LEU A 359 2.82 2.58 14.65
CA LEU A 359 2.74 1.44 13.72
C LEU A 359 1.71 1.66 12.60
N VAL A 360 0.50 2.16 12.93
CA VAL A 360 -0.48 2.51 11.90
C VAL A 360 -0.08 3.82 11.24
N PRO A 361 0.16 3.87 9.92
CA PRO A 361 0.66 5.05 9.22
C PRO A 361 -0.28 6.25 9.30
N LYS A 362 0.30 7.43 9.21
CA LYS A 362 -0.45 8.68 9.01
C LYS A 362 -1.01 8.71 7.59
N GLY A 363 -2.24 9.19 7.45
CA GLY A 363 -2.91 9.34 6.15
C GLY A 363 -3.45 8.03 5.56
N PHE A 364 -3.57 6.98 6.39
CA PHE A 364 -3.98 5.65 5.92
C PHE A 364 -5.40 5.26 6.33
N ALA A 365 -5.73 5.37 7.61
CA ALA A 365 -7.01 4.90 8.14
C ALA A 365 -7.81 6.04 8.74
N PHE A 366 -9.09 6.12 8.39
CA PHE A 366 -9.98 7.21 8.78
C PHE A 366 -11.26 6.67 9.40
N LEU A 367 -11.72 7.31 10.48
CA LEU A 367 -13.03 7.09 11.08
C LEU A 367 -13.70 8.46 11.29
N ASP A 368 -14.91 8.63 10.75
CA ASP A 368 -15.66 9.90 10.80
C ASP A 368 -14.83 11.11 10.28
N GLY A 369 -14.01 10.88 9.27
CA GLY A 369 -13.14 11.90 8.66
C GLY A 369 -11.89 12.26 9.46
N LYS A 370 -11.60 11.57 10.57
CA LYS A 370 -10.39 11.75 11.39
C LYS A 370 -9.39 10.63 11.11
N ASP A 371 -8.14 11.00 10.93
CA ASP A 371 -7.03 10.05 10.80
C ASP A 371 -6.85 9.26 12.11
N PHE A 372 -6.43 8.01 12.01
CA PHE A 372 -6.07 7.18 13.17
C PHE A 372 -5.03 7.88 14.06
N ARG A 373 -4.06 8.57 13.44
CA ARG A 373 -3.03 9.31 14.18
C ARG A 373 -3.54 10.56 14.91
N ASP A 374 -4.67 11.13 14.50
CA ASP A 374 -5.23 12.32 15.19
C ASP A 374 -5.67 12.03 16.63
N THR A 375 -6.00 10.77 16.91
CA THR A 375 -6.52 10.34 18.24
C THR A 375 -5.65 9.30 18.92
N ALA A 376 -4.68 8.70 18.21
CA ALA A 376 -3.72 7.77 18.79
C ALA A 376 -2.48 8.50 19.35
N GLY A 377 -1.77 7.84 20.25
CA GLY A 377 -0.53 8.36 20.84
C GLY A 377 0.67 8.24 19.91
N GLN A 378 1.78 8.81 20.39
CA GLN A 378 3.12 8.61 19.86
C GLN A 378 3.90 7.83 20.91
N TRP A 379 4.12 6.53 20.66
CA TRP A 379 4.48 5.59 21.70
C TRP A 379 5.98 5.28 21.81
N SER A 380 6.75 5.59 20.76
CA SER A 380 8.17 5.19 20.67
C SER A 380 9.08 6.36 20.30
N LYS A 381 8.85 7.54 20.92
CA LYS A 381 9.67 8.74 20.67
C LYS A 381 11.12 8.53 21.12
N THR A 382 12.06 9.02 20.29
CA THR A 382 13.47 9.05 20.65
C THR A 382 13.68 9.78 21.97
N ASN A 383 14.31 9.08 22.94
CA ASN A 383 14.70 9.62 24.24
C ASN A 383 15.96 8.91 24.76
N LYS A 384 17.12 9.45 24.41
CA LYS A 384 18.42 8.83 24.69
C LYS A 384 18.73 8.73 26.19
N GLU A 385 18.23 9.67 27.00
CA GLU A 385 18.43 9.62 28.47
C GLU A 385 17.62 8.51 29.12
N GLU A 386 16.39 8.35 28.70
CA GLU A 386 15.51 7.27 29.16
C GLU A 386 15.98 5.92 28.63
N ALA A 387 16.40 5.84 27.37
CA ALA A 387 17.01 4.66 26.78
C ALA A 387 18.17 4.14 27.64
N LYS A 388 19.07 5.05 28.07
CA LYS A 388 20.18 4.68 28.94
C LYS A 388 19.72 4.12 30.30
N LYS A 389 18.69 4.68 30.91
CA LYS A 389 18.14 4.17 32.17
C LYS A 389 17.59 2.74 32.03
N TYR A 390 16.83 2.50 30.94
CA TYR A 390 16.34 1.15 30.62
C TYR A 390 17.49 0.20 30.31
N TRP A 391 18.52 0.66 29.59
CA TRP A 391 19.69 -0.13 29.28
C TRP A 391 20.42 -0.60 30.51
N ASP A 392 20.79 0.34 31.41
CA ASP A 392 21.50 0.04 32.67
C ASP A 392 20.68 -0.94 33.54
N LYS A 393 19.35 -0.75 33.59
CA LYS A 393 18.44 -1.64 34.31
C LYS A 393 18.40 -3.04 33.68
N GLY A 394 18.28 -3.13 32.36
CA GLY A 394 18.24 -4.40 31.64
C GLY A 394 19.53 -5.20 31.79
N LEU A 395 20.71 -4.55 31.70
CA LEU A 395 22.00 -5.21 31.95
C LEU A 395 22.11 -5.72 33.38
N ALA A 396 21.66 -4.94 34.37
CA ALA A 396 21.65 -5.36 35.78
C ALA A 396 20.74 -6.58 36.01
N GLU A 397 19.53 -6.61 35.40
CA GLU A 397 18.61 -7.74 35.49
C GLU A 397 19.18 -9.01 34.86
N LEU A 398 19.94 -8.86 33.76
CA LEU A 398 20.63 -9.97 33.09
C LEU A 398 21.92 -10.40 33.80
N GLY A 399 22.46 -9.58 34.71
CA GLY A 399 23.71 -9.84 35.38
C GLY A 399 24.95 -9.73 34.48
N VAL A 400 24.87 -8.95 33.40
CA VAL A 400 25.95 -8.78 32.42
C VAL A 400 26.36 -7.30 32.29
N LYS A 401 27.52 -7.04 31.71
CA LYS A 401 28.03 -5.68 31.42
C LYS A 401 27.97 -5.30 29.95
N GLU A 402 27.87 -6.28 29.10
CA GLU A 402 27.82 -6.10 27.64
C GLU A 402 26.95 -7.18 27.00
N VAL A 403 26.38 -6.86 25.86
CA VAL A 403 25.65 -7.79 25.00
C VAL A 403 26.09 -7.58 23.54
N ALA A 404 26.02 -8.65 22.75
CA ALA A 404 26.30 -8.61 21.32
C ALA A 404 25.12 -9.17 20.54
N PHE A 405 24.74 -8.51 19.45
CA PHE A 405 23.68 -8.95 18.58
C PHE A 405 24.12 -9.02 17.12
N THR A 406 23.57 -9.98 16.40
CA THR A 406 23.59 -10.05 14.93
C THR A 406 22.43 -9.23 14.39
N TYR A 407 22.75 -8.22 13.57
CA TYR A 407 21.78 -7.41 12.86
C TYR A 407 21.74 -7.81 11.37
N VAL A 408 20.62 -8.34 10.92
CA VAL A 408 20.42 -8.78 9.54
C VAL A 408 19.75 -7.67 8.74
N GLY A 409 20.48 -7.16 7.76
CA GLY A 409 20.03 -6.13 6.81
C GLY A 409 20.03 -6.62 5.37
N GLN A 410 19.54 -5.78 4.46
CA GLN A 410 19.62 -6.03 3.02
C GLN A 410 20.93 -5.54 2.42
N ASP A 411 21.33 -6.11 1.27
CA ASP A 411 22.58 -5.77 0.57
C ASP A 411 22.44 -4.57 -0.39
N THR A 412 21.32 -3.83 -0.34
CA THR A 412 21.16 -2.58 -1.11
C THR A 412 21.96 -1.42 -0.49
N GLU A 413 22.38 -0.45 -1.28
CA GLU A 413 23.15 0.69 -0.78
C GLU A 413 22.37 1.53 0.25
N THR A 414 21.07 1.75 0.03
CA THR A 414 20.22 2.45 0.99
C THR A 414 20.13 1.68 2.31
N ALA A 415 19.93 0.36 2.26
CA ALA A 415 19.90 -0.46 3.48
C ALA A 415 21.23 -0.42 4.22
N LYS A 416 22.36 -0.61 3.55
CA LYS A 416 23.70 -0.56 4.17
C LYS A 416 23.98 0.78 4.86
N THR A 417 23.58 1.89 4.25
CA THR A 417 23.75 3.23 4.84
C THR A 417 22.86 3.39 6.08
N THR A 418 21.61 2.96 5.99
CA THR A 418 20.65 2.98 7.09
C THR A 418 21.11 2.10 8.26
N ASP A 419 21.53 0.86 7.95
CA ASP A 419 22.00 -0.12 8.95
C ASP A 419 23.26 0.37 9.66
N ALA A 420 24.21 0.97 8.94
CA ALA A 420 25.41 1.58 9.52
C ALA A 420 25.07 2.73 10.47
N PHE A 421 24.12 3.60 10.10
CA PHE A 421 23.65 4.67 10.97
C PHE A 421 22.99 4.12 12.24
N ILE A 422 22.09 3.15 12.11
CA ILE A 422 21.42 2.52 13.26
C ILE A 422 22.45 1.88 14.20
N LYS A 423 23.42 1.15 13.66
CA LYS A 423 24.52 0.57 14.45
C LYS A 423 25.28 1.65 15.23
N ASP A 424 25.69 2.73 14.59
CA ASP A 424 26.40 3.85 15.24
C ASP A 424 25.57 4.43 16.39
N GLN A 425 24.28 4.70 16.15
CA GLN A 425 23.38 5.26 17.17
C GLN A 425 23.21 4.30 18.36
N LEU A 426 23.00 3.03 18.10
CA LEU A 426 22.80 2.03 19.15
C LEU A 426 24.06 1.82 19.98
N GLU A 427 25.23 1.61 19.37
CA GLU A 427 26.50 1.40 20.09
C GLU A 427 26.95 2.64 20.87
N LYS A 428 26.69 3.86 20.34
CA LYS A 428 27.01 5.12 20.99
C LYS A 428 26.13 5.40 22.20
N ASN A 429 24.81 5.15 22.08
CA ASN A 429 23.84 5.52 23.11
C ASN A 429 23.65 4.43 24.18
N LEU A 430 24.04 3.17 23.90
CA LEU A 430 23.89 1.99 24.77
C LEU A 430 25.27 1.36 25.07
N PRO A 431 26.01 1.89 26.05
CA PRO A 431 27.37 1.43 26.32
C PRO A 431 27.42 -0.08 26.67
N GLY A 432 28.32 -0.81 26.00
CA GLY A 432 28.44 -2.27 26.12
C GLY A 432 27.61 -3.06 25.10
N LEU A 433 26.84 -2.40 24.24
CA LEU A 433 26.24 -3.02 23.07
C LEU A 433 27.28 -3.17 21.96
N LYS A 434 27.27 -4.32 21.28
CA LYS A 434 28.05 -4.57 20.06
C LYS A 434 27.15 -5.18 19.00
N LEU A 435 27.14 -4.58 17.81
CA LEU A 435 26.35 -5.08 16.67
C LEU A 435 27.27 -5.59 15.54
N THR A 436 26.96 -6.78 15.05
CA THR A 436 27.54 -7.30 13.81
C THR A 436 26.47 -7.23 12.72
N ILE A 437 26.70 -6.40 11.69
CA ILE A 437 25.79 -6.32 10.55
C ILE A 437 26.12 -7.44 9.56
N GLU A 438 25.09 -8.14 9.15
CA GLU A 438 25.13 -9.12 8.06
C GLU A 438 24.19 -8.66 6.94
N SER A 439 24.79 -8.08 5.89
CA SER A 439 24.03 -7.62 4.71
C SER A 439 23.85 -8.80 3.75
N VAL A 440 22.62 -9.17 3.48
CA VAL A 440 22.25 -10.33 2.66
C VAL A 440 21.22 -9.97 1.58
N PRO A 441 21.13 -10.72 0.48
CA PRO A 441 20.06 -10.56 -0.52
C PRO A 441 18.68 -10.70 0.11
N PHE A 442 17.70 -9.99 -0.43
CA PHE A 442 16.32 -9.93 0.10
C PHE A 442 15.73 -11.32 0.38
N LYS A 443 15.83 -12.25 -0.59
CA LYS A 443 15.34 -13.63 -0.43
C LYS A 443 15.98 -14.35 0.76
N ILE A 444 17.27 -14.12 0.99
CA ILE A 444 18.00 -14.72 2.12
C ILE A 444 17.55 -14.07 3.43
N ARG A 445 17.33 -12.75 3.46
CA ARG A 445 16.81 -12.04 4.63
C ARG A 445 15.45 -12.62 5.07
N ILE A 446 14.51 -12.77 4.13
CA ILE A 446 13.20 -13.38 4.41
C ILE A 446 13.35 -14.83 4.92
N ALA A 447 14.19 -15.65 4.28
CA ALA A 447 14.40 -17.03 4.72
C ALA A 447 14.97 -17.11 6.16
N ARG A 448 15.86 -16.18 6.53
CA ARG A 448 16.41 -16.09 7.90
C ARG A 448 15.36 -15.60 8.89
N GLU A 449 14.57 -14.60 8.54
CA GLU A 449 13.45 -14.11 9.33
C GLU A 449 12.48 -15.25 9.67
N ASN A 450 12.02 -16.00 8.68
CA ASN A 450 11.10 -17.12 8.85
C ASN A 450 11.67 -18.25 9.73
N LYS A 451 13.01 -18.38 9.80
CA LYS A 451 13.70 -19.35 10.66
C LYS A 451 14.15 -18.80 12.00
N TYR A 452 13.87 -17.53 12.31
CA TYR A 452 14.35 -16.84 13.52
C TYR A 452 15.90 -16.76 13.60
N GLU A 453 16.59 -16.75 12.47
CA GLU A 453 18.06 -16.71 12.38
C GLU A 453 18.59 -15.25 12.36
N TYR A 454 18.21 -14.47 13.35
CA TYR A 454 18.63 -13.08 13.58
C TYR A 454 18.43 -12.71 15.06
N ASP A 455 19.10 -11.66 15.54
CA ASP A 455 18.78 -10.99 16.80
C ASP A 455 17.99 -9.70 16.52
N LEU A 456 18.54 -8.82 15.70
CA LEU A 456 17.86 -7.63 15.19
C LEU A 456 17.71 -7.74 13.66
N LEU A 457 16.62 -7.19 13.15
CA LEU A 457 16.34 -7.20 11.70
C LEU A 457 15.56 -5.94 11.32
N MET A 458 15.98 -5.30 10.20
CA MET A 458 15.18 -4.25 9.57
C MET A 458 14.02 -4.89 8.81
N GLY A 459 12.81 -4.63 9.26
CA GLY A 459 11.57 -5.04 8.63
C GLY A 459 10.71 -3.85 8.25
N GLY A 460 9.68 -4.09 7.44
CA GLY A 460 8.69 -3.09 7.07
C GLY A 460 7.42 -3.76 6.58
N TRP A 461 6.32 -3.01 6.61
CA TRP A 461 5.02 -3.49 6.13
C TRP A 461 4.28 -2.37 5.43
N GLY A 462 3.76 -2.67 4.24
CA GLY A 462 2.70 -1.92 3.58
C GLY A 462 1.36 -2.62 3.81
N PRO A 463 0.23 -1.91 3.77
CA PRO A 463 -1.06 -2.52 4.06
C PRO A 463 -1.53 -3.43 2.91
N ASP A 464 -2.27 -4.48 3.25
CA ASP A 464 -2.92 -5.35 2.28
C ASP A 464 -4.38 -4.95 2.02
N TYR A 465 -4.97 -4.15 2.94
CA TYR A 465 -6.35 -3.66 2.88
C TYR A 465 -6.53 -2.41 3.74
N ALA A 466 -7.59 -1.63 3.48
CA ALA A 466 -7.84 -0.33 4.10
C ALA A 466 -8.40 -0.44 5.53
N ASP A 467 -7.63 -1.04 6.46
CA ASP A 467 -8.00 -1.09 7.88
C ASP A 467 -6.75 -1.16 8.77
N PRO A 468 -6.73 -0.51 9.97
CA PRO A 468 -5.60 -0.60 10.88
C PRO A 468 -5.21 -2.03 11.28
N MET A 469 -6.15 -2.97 11.21
CA MET A 469 -5.92 -4.38 11.51
C MET A 469 -4.79 -4.98 10.70
N THR A 470 -4.55 -4.54 9.45
CA THR A 470 -3.45 -5.03 8.58
C THR A 470 -2.06 -4.85 9.20
N TYR A 471 -1.92 -3.95 10.18
CA TYR A 471 -0.67 -3.75 10.94
C TYR A 471 -0.70 -4.44 12.31
N MET A 472 -1.90 -4.68 12.85
CA MET A 472 -2.06 -5.15 14.21
C MET A 472 -2.08 -6.67 14.32
N ASP A 473 -2.71 -7.36 13.37
CA ASP A 473 -2.80 -8.83 13.36
C ASP A 473 -1.46 -9.53 13.09
N LEU A 474 -0.44 -8.79 12.62
CA LEU A 474 0.92 -9.29 12.45
C LEU A 474 1.55 -9.79 13.76
N TRP A 475 1.11 -9.29 14.93
CA TRP A 475 1.82 -9.44 16.21
C TRP A 475 1.09 -10.35 17.21
N ILE A 476 0.00 -10.99 16.81
CA ILE A 476 -0.70 -11.95 17.68
C ILE A 476 0.19 -13.14 18.04
N THR A 477 0.04 -13.63 19.26
CA THR A 477 0.81 -14.79 19.75
C THR A 477 0.68 -15.99 18.83
N GLY A 478 1.80 -16.49 18.33
CA GLY A 478 1.84 -17.63 17.40
C GLY A 478 1.38 -17.32 15.98
N GLY A 479 1.17 -16.04 15.64
CA GLY A 479 0.83 -15.60 14.28
C GLY A 479 1.94 -15.90 13.28
N GLU A 480 1.56 -16.26 12.06
CA GLU A 480 2.49 -16.71 11.00
C GLU A 480 3.47 -15.63 10.53
N GLN A 481 3.12 -14.34 10.66
CA GLN A 481 3.94 -13.22 10.20
C GLN A 481 4.89 -12.67 11.25
N GLN A 482 4.73 -13.08 12.51
CA GLN A 482 5.46 -12.48 13.63
C GLN A 482 6.97 -12.78 13.60
N HIS A 483 7.36 -14.04 13.49
CA HIS A 483 8.74 -14.56 13.45
C HIS A 483 9.71 -13.96 14.49
N MET A 484 9.24 -13.60 15.71
CA MET A 484 10.06 -12.98 16.74
C MET A 484 9.78 -13.50 18.16
N ASP A 485 8.87 -14.45 18.34
CA ASP A 485 8.49 -15.07 19.63
C ASP A 485 7.82 -14.10 20.63
N TYR A 486 7.26 -12.98 20.14
CA TYR A 486 6.48 -12.06 20.97
C TYR A 486 5.16 -12.71 21.41
N SER A 487 4.77 -12.49 22.66
CA SER A 487 3.50 -12.97 23.21
C SER A 487 3.00 -12.04 24.30
N ASN A 488 1.78 -11.52 24.12
CA ASN A 488 1.10 -10.73 25.15
C ASN A 488 -0.41 -11.00 25.11
N PRO A 489 -0.96 -11.68 26.15
CA PRO A 489 -2.39 -12.03 26.19
C PRO A 489 -3.35 -10.84 26.19
N GLU A 490 -2.93 -9.67 26.70
CA GLU A 490 -3.78 -8.47 26.69
C GLU A 490 -3.83 -7.85 25.28
N PHE A 491 -2.71 -7.85 24.56
CA PHE A 491 -2.65 -7.50 23.15
C PHE A 491 -3.57 -8.42 22.34
N ASP A 492 -3.41 -9.73 22.48
CA ASP A 492 -4.21 -10.73 21.75
C ASP A 492 -5.71 -10.56 22.02
N LYS A 493 -6.09 -10.27 23.28
CA LYS A 493 -7.48 -10.00 23.66
C LYS A 493 -8.06 -8.77 22.97
N LEU A 494 -7.30 -7.67 22.86
CA LEU A 494 -7.73 -6.45 22.18
C LEU A 494 -7.89 -6.70 20.67
N ILE A 495 -6.95 -7.41 20.05
CA ILE A 495 -7.02 -7.74 18.62
C ILE A 495 -8.22 -8.67 18.36
N LYS A 496 -8.43 -9.67 19.21
CA LYS A 496 -9.59 -10.55 19.11
C LYS A 496 -10.91 -9.76 19.26
N ALA A 497 -11.02 -8.89 20.28
CA ALA A 497 -12.20 -8.06 20.45
C ALA A 497 -12.45 -7.16 19.23
N ALA A 498 -11.44 -6.52 18.68
CA ALA A 498 -11.53 -5.70 17.48
C ALA A 498 -11.93 -6.50 16.22
N SER A 499 -11.61 -7.81 16.18
CA SER A 499 -11.94 -8.70 15.07
C SER A 499 -13.32 -9.36 15.20
N GLU A 500 -13.88 -9.46 16.41
CA GLU A 500 -15.09 -10.23 16.70
C GLU A 500 -16.16 -9.38 17.38
N ASP A 501 -15.94 -8.95 18.63
CA ASP A 501 -16.97 -8.35 19.50
C ASP A 501 -17.31 -6.88 19.17
N LEU A 502 -16.40 -6.17 18.51
CA LEU A 502 -16.47 -4.73 18.27
C LEU A 502 -16.65 -4.37 16.78
N VAL A 503 -16.91 -5.33 15.91
CA VAL A 503 -17.06 -5.09 14.46
C VAL A 503 -18.19 -4.12 14.13
N ASP A 504 -19.26 -4.11 14.93
CA ASP A 504 -20.42 -3.19 14.81
C ASP A 504 -20.28 -1.93 15.66
N LYS A 505 -19.15 -1.73 16.34
CA LYS A 505 -18.90 -0.62 17.27
C LYS A 505 -17.62 0.12 16.85
N PRO A 506 -17.64 0.87 15.75
CA PRO A 506 -16.43 1.38 15.13
C PRO A 506 -15.55 2.23 16.06
N GLN A 507 -16.12 3.04 16.96
CA GLN A 507 -15.35 3.87 17.91
C GLN A 507 -14.67 3.02 18.99
N GLU A 508 -15.38 2.00 19.53
CA GLU A 508 -14.80 1.09 20.52
C GLU A 508 -13.71 0.20 19.89
N ARG A 509 -13.95 -0.29 18.66
CA ARG A 509 -13.00 -1.02 17.87
C ARG A 509 -11.72 -0.21 17.61
N TRP A 510 -11.91 1.05 17.20
CA TRP A 510 -10.81 1.99 16.96
C TRP A 510 -9.94 2.18 18.20
N LYS A 511 -10.60 2.38 19.36
CA LYS A 511 -9.93 2.50 20.64
C LYS A 511 -9.16 1.23 21.04
N ALA A 512 -9.74 0.05 20.82
CA ALA A 512 -9.08 -1.22 21.10
C ALA A 512 -7.78 -1.40 20.26
N LEU A 513 -7.82 -1.00 18.98
CA LEU A 513 -6.63 -1.03 18.12
C LEU A 513 -5.55 -0.02 18.56
N GLN A 514 -5.95 1.18 19.03
CA GLN A 514 -5.02 2.15 19.60
C GLN A 514 -4.39 1.67 20.91
N ASP A 515 -5.17 1.01 21.78
CA ASP A 515 -4.65 0.44 23.02
C ASP A 515 -3.71 -0.74 22.76
N ALA A 516 -4.02 -1.56 21.74
CA ALA A 516 -3.12 -2.62 21.30
C ALA A 516 -1.79 -2.05 20.77
N GLU A 517 -1.83 -1.01 19.94
CA GLU A 517 -0.63 -0.31 19.46
C GLU A 517 0.24 0.21 20.63
N LYS A 518 -0.40 0.79 21.65
CA LYS A 518 0.29 1.24 22.84
C LYS A 518 1.02 0.10 23.57
N ILE A 519 0.34 -1.03 23.78
CA ILE A 519 0.95 -2.20 24.41
C ILE A 519 2.17 -2.65 23.62
N LEU A 520 2.04 -2.80 22.31
CA LEU A 520 3.11 -3.28 21.43
C LEU A 520 4.35 -2.37 21.48
N LEU A 521 4.15 -1.04 21.39
CA LEU A 521 5.22 -0.08 21.17
C LEU A 521 5.76 0.55 22.47
N GLU A 522 4.89 0.95 23.40
CA GLU A 522 5.29 1.63 24.64
C GLU A 522 5.48 0.64 25.80
N ASP A 523 4.47 -0.21 26.06
CA ASP A 523 4.51 -1.06 27.23
C ASP A 523 5.53 -2.19 27.09
N ASP A 524 5.60 -2.85 25.92
CA ASP A 524 6.48 -3.99 25.66
C ASP A 524 7.69 -3.67 24.78
N ALA A 525 7.61 -2.59 23.97
CA ALA A 525 8.61 -2.28 22.96
C ALA A 525 9.01 -3.52 22.14
N ALA A 526 8.01 -4.26 21.66
CA ALA A 526 8.23 -5.50 20.92
C ALA A 526 8.97 -5.25 19.61
N ILE A 527 8.66 -4.12 18.95
CA ILE A 527 9.36 -3.58 17.78
C ILE A 527 9.72 -2.12 18.02
N ALA A 528 10.66 -1.59 17.25
CA ALA A 528 11.03 -0.18 17.27
C ALA A 528 10.72 0.47 15.91
N PRO A 529 9.55 1.12 15.73
CA PRO A 529 9.27 1.88 14.52
C PRO A 529 10.32 2.97 14.30
N LEU A 530 10.70 3.20 13.05
CA LEU A 530 11.74 4.16 12.68
C LEU A 530 11.20 5.25 11.76
N TYR A 531 10.56 4.87 10.65
CA TYR A 531 10.04 5.85 9.69
C TYR A 531 8.85 5.31 8.89
N GLN A 532 8.00 6.23 8.45
CA GLN A 532 7.05 6.03 7.37
C GLN A 532 7.71 6.44 6.06
N ARG A 533 7.68 5.56 5.07
CA ARG A 533 8.38 5.76 3.79
C ARG A 533 7.71 6.82 2.92
N SER A 534 8.52 7.64 2.26
CA SER A 534 8.11 8.47 1.15
C SER A 534 8.45 7.78 -0.18
N VAL A 535 7.57 7.90 -1.15
CA VAL A 535 7.79 7.52 -2.54
C VAL A 535 8.06 8.77 -3.36
N ASN A 536 9.02 8.69 -4.27
CA ASN A 536 9.37 9.75 -5.19
C ASN A 536 9.46 9.17 -6.61
N LEU A 537 8.78 9.82 -7.55
CA LEU A 537 8.79 9.50 -8.97
C LEU A 537 9.07 10.79 -9.75
N LEU A 538 9.80 10.68 -10.85
CA LEU A 538 9.78 11.73 -11.87
C LEU A 538 8.68 11.37 -12.85
N ILE A 539 7.78 12.32 -13.07
CA ILE A 539 6.64 12.19 -13.98
C ILE A 539 6.61 13.40 -14.90
N ASN A 540 6.61 13.15 -16.20
CA ASN A 540 6.50 14.20 -17.21
C ASN A 540 5.23 15.02 -16.95
N PRO A 541 5.30 16.36 -16.83
CA PRO A 541 4.14 17.19 -16.56
C PRO A 541 2.99 17.08 -17.57
N LYS A 542 3.25 16.52 -18.78
CA LYS A 542 2.22 16.19 -19.76
C LYS A 542 1.36 14.97 -19.38
N VAL A 543 1.84 14.12 -18.48
CA VAL A 543 1.10 12.97 -17.95
C VAL A 543 0.09 13.47 -16.94
N LYS A 544 -1.19 13.25 -17.19
CA LYS A 544 -2.30 13.61 -16.30
C LYS A 544 -3.09 12.37 -15.92
N GLY A 545 -3.72 12.40 -14.75
CA GLY A 545 -4.56 11.29 -14.26
C GLY A 545 -3.78 10.08 -13.73
N PHE A 546 -2.49 10.26 -13.38
CA PHE A 546 -1.73 9.24 -12.67
C PHE A 546 -2.34 9.01 -11.28
N ALA A 547 -2.66 7.76 -10.97
CA ALA A 547 -3.21 7.36 -9.67
C ALA A 547 -2.30 6.32 -9.01
N HIS A 548 -1.87 6.60 -7.78
CA HIS A 548 -1.18 5.65 -6.94
C HIS A 548 -2.15 5.05 -5.89
N HIS A 549 -1.87 3.85 -5.42
CA HIS A 549 -2.70 3.16 -4.45
C HIS A 549 -1.96 2.89 -3.14
N ALA A 550 -2.73 2.82 -2.06
CA ALA A 550 -2.22 2.59 -0.72
C ALA A 550 -1.88 1.11 -0.46
N PHE A 551 -2.50 0.19 -1.20
CA PHE A 551 -2.33 -1.26 -1.05
C PHE A 551 -2.62 -2.00 -2.36
N GLY A 552 -2.17 -3.26 -2.45
CA GLY A 552 -2.28 -4.08 -3.65
C GLY A 552 -1.35 -3.59 -4.76
N ALA A 553 -1.91 -3.17 -5.88
CA ALA A 553 -1.17 -2.55 -6.97
C ALA A 553 -0.62 -1.17 -6.57
N ASP A 554 0.56 -0.80 -7.06
CA ASP A 554 1.10 0.54 -6.84
C ASP A 554 0.31 1.62 -7.59
N TYR A 555 -0.12 1.32 -8.84
CA TYR A 555 -0.65 2.33 -9.76
C TYR A 555 -1.86 1.83 -10.56
N SER A 556 -2.66 2.80 -11.03
CA SER A 556 -3.65 2.60 -12.10
C SER A 556 -3.33 3.46 -13.31
N TYR A 557 -3.18 2.83 -14.47
CA TYR A 557 -2.85 3.51 -15.73
C TYR A 557 -4.08 3.92 -16.54
N GLN A 558 -5.25 3.41 -16.24
CA GLN A 558 -6.47 3.59 -17.07
C GLN A 558 -6.96 5.04 -17.17
N TRP A 559 -6.65 5.89 -16.18
CA TRP A 559 -7.07 7.30 -16.18
C TRP A 559 -6.02 8.24 -16.74
N ILE A 560 -4.86 7.70 -17.12
CA ILE A 560 -3.77 8.50 -17.66
C ILE A 560 -4.14 8.98 -19.07
N LYS A 561 -3.80 10.24 -19.31
CA LYS A 561 -3.84 10.90 -20.63
C LYS A 561 -2.60 11.75 -20.82
N ILE A 562 -2.15 11.88 -22.07
CA ILE A 562 -1.03 12.73 -22.44
C ILE A 562 -1.58 14.03 -23.02
N THR A 563 -1.16 15.16 -22.46
CA THR A 563 -1.51 16.52 -22.91
C THR A 563 -0.41 17.13 -23.78
N LYS A 564 -0.75 18.18 -24.59
CA LYS A 564 0.21 18.89 -25.45
C LYS A 564 1.20 19.75 -24.67
#